data_e71c83288f52d34798248a63f89a71dd
#
_entry.id   e71c83288f52d34798248a63f89a71dd
#
_cell.length_a   1.000
_cell.length_b   1.000
_cell.length_c   1.000
_cell.angle_alpha   90.00
_cell.angle_beta   90.00
_cell.angle_gamma   90.00
#
_symmetry.space_group_name_H-M   'P 1'
#
loop_
_entity.id
_entity.type
_entity.pdbx_description
1 polymer ?
#
loop_
_entity_poly.entity_id
_entity_poly.type
_entity_poly.pdbx_seq_one_letter_code
_entity_poly.pdbx_strand_id
1 'polypeptide(L)'
;MFVSGATVLALIRVTMDAMDNHPHRPVGDRARILSYQDARDESSLIHEVAPEMYAMSCWTPEFCAALIRAADLVGGYTSHESDPVPGQEISLAAISPRLFEAVQNDMGMRIWPQLQQHWPLIDYHGINDAFIIRYETGAQEELRIHHDVAQVSASVKLNSDYTGAELQFPRQEFSNANLPVGSLVAWPSLVTHPHLSAPIISGVKYSLTIWFELPLSLQ
;
A
#
# COMPACT_ATOMS: atom_id res chain seq x y z
N MET A 1 16.45 17.22 -19.28
CA MET A 1 16.96 18.24 -18.33
C MET A 1 17.06 17.55 -16.99
N PHE A 2 18.25 17.11 -16.60
CA PHE A 2 18.44 16.35 -15.35
C PHE A 2 18.31 17.30 -14.15
N VAL A 3 17.30 17.08 -13.33
CA VAL A 3 17.20 17.75 -12.03
C VAL A 3 18.28 17.16 -11.13
N SER A 4 19.20 17.96 -10.61
CA SER A 4 20.33 17.51 -9.81
C SER A 4 19.83 16.88 -8.50
N GLY A 5 20.49 15.79 -8.06
CA GLY A 5 20.16 15.10 -6.80
C GLY A 5 20.10 15.99 -5.55
N ALA A 6 20.73 17.18 -5.61
CA ALA A 6 20.64 18.19 -4.56
C ALA A 6 19.25 18.83 -4.44
N THR A 7 18.51 18.97 -5.54
CA THR A 7 17.16 19.54 -5.55
C THR A 7 16.14 18.56 -4.97
N VAL A 8 16.30 17.27 -5.25
CA VAL A 8 15.44 16.21 -4.68
C VAL A 8 15.66 16.08 -3.17
N LEU A 9 16.93 16.11 -2.72
CA LEU A 9 17.26 16.10 -1.28
C LEU A 9 16.75 17.35 -0.54
N ALA A 10 16.72 18.51 -1.20
CA ALA A 10 16.19 19.74 -0.61
C ALA A 10 14.65 19.67 -0.50
N LEU A 11 13.94 19.12 -1.50
CA LEU A 11 12.49 18.92 -1.42
C LEU A 11 12.13 17.92 -0.32
N ILE A 12 12.88 16.82 -0.21
CA ILE A 12 12.68 15.81 0.86
C ILE A 12 12.92 16.42 2.24
N ARG A 13 13.92 17.31 2.41
CA ARG A 13 14.15 18.01 3.67
C ARG A 13 13.03 18.99 4.02
N VAL A 14 12.52 19.76 3.05
CA VAL A 14 11.42 20.70 3.27
C VAL A 14 10.13 19.98 3.65
N THR A 15 9.84 18.81 3.06
CA THR A 15 8.68 17.99 3.47
C THR A 15 8.88 17.36 4.84
N MET A 16 10.09 16.93 5.21
CA MET A 16 10.40 16.42 6.55
C MET A 16 10.25 17.50 7.63
N ASP A 17 10.74 18.71 7.39
CA ASP A 17 10.60 19.86 8.31
C ASP A 17 9.14 20.34 8.42
N ALA A 18 8.36 20.29 7.33
CA ALA A 18 6.93 20.59 7.34
C ALA A 18 6.13 19.56 8.14
N MET A 19 6.50 18.27 8.07
CA MET A 19 5.88 17.21 8.88
C MET A 19 6.24 17.34 10.37
N ASP A 20 7.42 17.84 10.70
CA ASP A 20 7.89 17.98 12.08
C ASP A 20 7.35 19.23 12.79
N ASN A 21 6.99 20.29 12.05
CA ASN A 21 6.61 21.60 12.60
C ASN A 21 5.12 21.94 12.48
N HIS A 22 4.23 21.04 12.05
CA HIS A 22 2.81 21.34 11.92
C HIS A 22 2.14 21.39 13.31
N PRO A 23 1.63 22.55 13.77
CA PRO A 23 1.17 22.76 15.16
C PRO A 23 -0.10 22.00 15.54
N HIS A 24 -0.78 21.36 14.61
CA HIS A 24 -2.05 20.65 14.85
C HIS A 24 -1.97 19.12 14.72
N ARG A 25 -0.76 18.56 14.58
CA ARG A 25 -0.62 17.12 14.46
C ARG A 25 -0.82 16.45 15.83
N PRO A 26 -1.76 15.49 15.97
CA PRO A 26 -1.87 14.72 17.21
C PRO A 26 -0.54 13.99 17.47
N VAL A 27 0.11 14.32 18.58
CA VAL A 27 1.40 13.71 18.99
C VAL A 27 1.31 12.18 18.99
N GLY A 28 0.11 11.65 19.31
CA GLY A 28 -0.15 10.21 19.32
C GLY A 28 -0.02 9.52 17.95
N ASP A 29 -0.39 10.18 16.85
CA ASP A 29 -0.32 9.55 15.52
C ASP A 29 1.13 9.50 15.01
N ARG A 30 1.89 10.56 15.24
CA ARG A 30 3.32 10.58 14.90
C ARG A 30 4.10 9.50 15.65
N ALA A 31 3.90 9.40 16.96
CA ALA A 31 4.54 8.37 17.77
C ALA A 31 4.14 6.96 17.29
N ARG A 32 2.87 6.76 16.93
CA ARG A 32 2.36 5.47 16.44
C ARG A 32 2.94 5.08 15.08
N ILE A 33 3.04 6.00 14.13
CA ILE A 33 3.66 5.75 12.82
C ILE A 33 5.15 5.48 12.95
N LEU A 34 5.84 6.16 13.88
CA LEU A 34 7.26 5.94 14.14
C LEU A 34 7.54 4.68 14.96
N SER A 35 6.56 4.17 15.73
CA SER A 35 6.64 2.89 16.44
C SER A 35 6.05 1.75 15.62
N TYR A 36 6.49 1.62 14.38
CA TYR A 36 6.00 0.60 13.44
C TYR A 36 6.04 -0.82 14.01
N GLN A 37 6.97 -1.12 14.91
CA GLN A 37 7.08 -2.42 15.57
C GLN A 37 5.78 -2.81 16.32
N ASP A 38 5.13 -1.84 16.99
CA ASP A 38 3.90 -2.06 17.72
C ASP A 38 2.66 -2.18 16.82
N ALA A 39 2.83 -1.89 15.53
CA ALA A 39 1.76 -1.96 14.54
C ALA A 39 1.51 -3.37 14.00
N ARG A 40 2.49 -4.27 14.15
CA ARG A 40 2.52 -5.56 13.49
C ARG A 40 1.84 -6.64 14.32
N ASP A 41 1.14 -7.54 13.63
CA ASP A 41 0.77 -8.84 14.19
C ASP A 41 1.88 -9.84 13.85
N GLU A 42 2.81 -10.03 14.79
CA GLU A 42 3.97 -10.91 14.59
C GLU A 42 3.58 -12.40 14.64
N SER A 43 2.42 -12.74 15.18
CA SER A 43 1.93 -14.12 15.28
C SER A 43 1.16 -14.57 14.05
N SER A 44 0.76 -13.66 13.17
CA SER A 44 -0.04 -13.96 12.00
C SER A 44 0.77 -14.70 10.93
N LEU A 45 0.20 -15.78 10.46
CA LEU A 45 0.75 -16.58 9.35
C LEU A 45 -0.05 -16.33 8.07
N ILE A 46 0.66 -16.39 6.95
CA ILE A 46 0.06 -16.36 5.63
C ILE A 46 -0.75 -17.63 5.39
N HIS A 47 -1.94 -17.48 4.80
CA HIS A 47 -2.80 -18.56 4.36
C HIS A 47 -3.39 -18.26 2.98
N GLU A 48 -3.63 -19.28 2.20
CA GLU A 48 -4.25 -19.15 0.87
C GLU A 48 -5.72 -18.78 1.01
N VAL A 49 -6.15 -17.73 0.27
CA VAL A 49 -7.54 -17.24 0.24
C VAL A 49 -8.21 -17.44 -1.10
N ALA A 50 -7.43 -17.64 -2.16
CA ALA A 50 -7.84 -18.02 -3.50
C ALA A 50 -6.61 -18.59 -4.23
N PRO A 51 -6.75 -19.22 -5.40
CA PRO A 51 -5.60 -19.78 -6.13
C PRO A 51 -4.46 -18.79 -6.30
N GLU A 52 -3.28 -19.11 -5.76
CA GLU A 52 -2.07 -18.27 -5.76
C GLU A 52 -2.25 -16.90 -5.09
N MET A 53 -3.23 -16.75 -4.21
CA MET A 53 -3.47 -15.55 -3.43
C MET A 53 -3.37 -15.83 -1.94
N TYR A 54 -2.59 -15.04 -1.22
CA TYR A 54 -2.26 -15.29 0.18
C TYR A 54 -2.60 -14.07 1.04
N ALA A 55 -3.22 -14.30 2.19
CA ALA A 55 -3.59 -13.25 3.13
C ALA A 55 -3.04 -13.50 4.53
N MET A 56 -2.88 -12.42 5.29
CA MET A 56 -2.55 -12.46 6.71
C MET A 56 -3.02 -11.19 7.42
N SER A 57 -3.15 -11.24 8.75
CA SER A 57 -3.23 -10.02 9.56
C SER A 57 -1.85 -9.36 9.58
N CYS A 58 -1.74 -8.17 9.03
CA CYS A 58 -0.47 -7.46 8.87
C CYS A 58 -0.29 -6.34 9.89
N TRP A 59 -1.32 -5.51 10.04
CA TRP A 59 -1.31 -4.33 10.90
C TRP A 59 -2.54 -4.23 11.80
N THR A 60 -2.38 -3.55 12.93
CA THR A 60 -3.49 -3.24 13.82
C THR A 60 -4.41 -2.16 13.20
N PRO A 61 -5.74 -2.20 13.48
CA PRO A 61 -6.66 -1.17 13.01
C PRO A 61 -6.27 0.25 13.46
N GLU A 62 -5.70 0.39 14.66
CA GLU A 62 -5.23 1.66 15.20
C GLU A 62 -4.07 2.25 14.38
N PHE A 63 -3.14 1.40 13.94
CA PHE A 63 -2.06 1.83 13.06
C PHE A 63 -2.62 2.25 11.70
N CYS A 64 -3.52 1.47 11.11
CA CYS A 64 -4.18 1.82 9.84
C CYS A 64 -4.87 3.19 9.92
N ALA A 65 -5.63 3.43 10.99
CA ALA A 65 -6.28 4.72 11.22
C ALA A 65 -5.28 5.87 11.39
N ALA A 66 -4.15 5.66 12.09
CA ALA A 66 -3.10 6.65 12.22
C ALA A 66 -2.42 6.95 10.87
N LEU A 67 -2.21 5.93 10.04
CA LEU A 67 -1.63 6.07 8.72
C LEU A 67 -2.53 6.88 7.77
N ILE A 68 -3.85 6.61 7.76
CA ILE A 68 -4.83 7.40 7.00
C ILE A 68 -4.76 8.86 7.42
N ARG A 69 -4.83 9.17 8.72
CA ARG A 69 -4.74 10.56 9.20
C ARG A 69 -3.43 11.23 8.80
N ALA A 70 -2.32 10.51 8.81
CA ALA A 70 -1.05 11.06 8.36
C ALA A 70 -1.04 11.35 6.85
N ALA A 71 -1.59 10.46 6.04
CA ALA A 71 -1.73 10.65 4.60
C ALA A 71 -2.61 11.88 4.28
N ASP A 72 -3.76 12.00 4.93
CA ASP A 72 -4.69 13.13 4.73
C ASP A 72 -4.07 14.48 5.19
N LEU A 73 -3.25 14.47 6.26
CA LEU A 73 -2.52 15.66 6.71
C LEU A 73 -1.43 16.11 5.72
N VAL A 74 -0.73 15.17 5.10
CA VAL A 74 0.23 15.49 4.04
C VAL A 74 -0.53 15.99 2.82
N GLY A 75 -1.64 15.33 2.48
CA GLY A 75 -2.45 15.65 1.31
C GLY A 75 -1.69 15.42 0.01
N GLY A 76 -2.20 16.02 -1.08
CA GLY A 76 -1.52 15.93 -2.37
C GLY A 76 -1.66 14.57 -3.06
N TYR A 77 -2.80 13.91 -2.83
CA TYR A 77 -3.17 12.76 -3.66
C TYR A 77 -3.22 13.17 -5.12
N THR A 78 -2.46 12.51 -5.95
CA THR A 78 -2.31 12.83 -7.37
C THR A 78 -2.44 11.58 -8.21
N SER A 79 -2.88 11.77 -9.46
CA SER A 79 -2.77 10.75 -10.50
C SER A 79 -1.72 11.17 -11.52
N HIS A 80 -0.97 10.22 -12.05
CA HIS A 80 -0.03 10.49 -13.14
C HIS A 80 -0.76 10.40 -14.47
N GLU A 81 -0.72 11.47 -15.29
CA GLU A 81 -1.39 11.52 -16.61
C GLU A 81 -0.90 10.42 -17.57
N SER A 82 0.32 9.94 -17.40
CA SER A 82 0.90 8.86 -18.20
C SER A 82 0.54 7.46 -17.70
N ASP A 83 -0.10 7.35 -16.54
CA ASP A 83 -0.53 6.06 -16.01
C ASP A 83 -1.77 5.58 -16.77
N PRO A 84 -1.72 4.40 -17.41
CA PRO A 84 -2.89 3.82 -18.07
C PRO A 84 -4.02 3.47 -17.11
N VAL A 85 -3.76 3.40 -15.79
CA VAL A 85 -4.73 3.09 -14.73
C VAL A 85 -4.58 4.11 -13.59
N PRO A 86 -4.89 5.40 -13.86
CA PRO A 86 -4.60 6.47 -12.91
C PRO A 86 -5.42 6.33 -11.63
N GLY A 87 -4.76 6.42 -10.49
CA GLY A 87 -5.34 6.45 -9.15
C GLY A 87 -5.07 7.77 -8.44
N GLN A 88 -5.97 8.18 -7.53
CA GLN A 88 -5.68 9.27 -6.58
C GLN A 88 -4.83 8.69 -5.45
N GLU A 89 -3.51 8.88 -5.52
CA GLU A 89 -2.54 8.19 -4.68
C GLU A 89 -1.55 9.12 -4.01
N ILE A 90 -1.01 8.66 -2.87
CA ILE A 90 0.10 9.28 -2.17
C ILE A 90 1.11 8.21 -1.77
N SER A 91 2.38 8.41 -2.16
CA SER A 91 3.46 7.48 -1.82
C SER A 91 3.69 7.45 -0.30
N LEU A 92 3.95 6.25 0.23
CA LEU A 92 4.30 6.06 1.63
C LEU A 92 5.60 6.80 2.00
N ALA A 93 6.54 6.88 1.05
CA ALA A 93 7.77 7.65 1.22
C ALA A 93 7.51 9.17 1.34
N ALA A 94 6.49 9.70 0.65
CA ALA A 94 6.07 11.10 0.79
C ALA A 94 5.43 11.37 2.15
N ILE A 95 4.72 10.39 2.73
CA ILE A 95 4.17 10.48 4.09
C ILE A 95 5.31 10.44 5.12
N SER A 96 6.21 9.46 5.02
CA SER A 96 7.37 9.30 5.90
C SER A 96 8.40 8.34 5.28
N PRO A 97 9.59 8.84 4.87
CA PRO A 97 10.67 7.97 4.38
C PRO A 97 11.08 6.87 5.37
N ARG A 98 11.11 7.20 6.68
CA ARG A 98 11.41 6.20 7.73
C ARG A 98 10.35 5.11 7.84
N LEU A 99 9.09 5.46 7.63
CA LEU A 99 8.01 4.47 7.60
C LEU A 99 8.16 3.57 6.38
N PHE A 100 8.45 4.14 5.20
CA PHE A 100 8.72 3.35 4.00
C PHE A 100 9.86 2.36 4.21
N GLU A 101 11.00 2.80 4.77
CA GLU A 101 12.12 1.93 5.11
C GLU A 101 11.72 0.81 6.10
N ALA A 102 10.94 1.15 7.14
CA ALA A 102 10.47 0.18 8.12
C ALA A 102 9.53 -0.86 7.49
N VAL A 103 8.62 -0.44 6.62
CA VAL A 103 7.74 -1.34 5.86
C VAL A 103 8.55 -2.22 4.91
N GLN A 104 9.49 -1.66 4.15
CA GLN A 104 10.35 -2.43 3.26
C GLN A 104 11.13 -3.52 4.00
N ASN A 105 11.71 -3.18 5.14
CA ASN A 105 12.42 -4.13 5.98
C ASN A 105 11.49 -5.23 6.52
N ASP A 106 10.29 -4.88 6.99
CA ASP A 106 9.32 -5.85 7.49
C ASP A 106 8.82 -6.78 6.39
N MET A 107 8.56 -6.26 5.18
CA MET A 107 8.19 -7.08 4.04
C MET A 107 9.27 -8.11 3.72
N GLY A 108 10.55 -7.70 3.70
CA GLY A 108 11.66 -8.60 3.42
C GLY A 108 11.95 -9.60 4.54
N MET A 109 11.79 -9.22 5.80
CA MET A 109 12.17 -10.07 6.94
C MET A 109 11.05 -10.97 7.45
N ARG A 110 9.80 -10.52 7.39
CA ARG A 110 8.64 -11.22 7.98
C ARG A 110 7.67 -11.79 6.93
N ILE A 111 7.35 -11.00 5.91
CA ILE A 111 6.32 -11.38 4.94
C ILE A 111 6.91 -12.25 3.83
N TRP A 112 7.98 -11.79 3.20
CA TRP A 112 8.56 -12.48 2.05
C TRP A 112 9.01 -13.92 2.33
N PRO A 113 9.64 -14.27 3.46
CA PRO A 113 10.00 -15.66 3.75
C PRO A 113 8.79 -16.61 3.82
N GLN A 114 7.61 -16.09 4.15
CA GLN A 114 6.37 -16.87 4.15
C GLN A 114 5.84 -17.02 2.71
N LEU A 115 5.84 -15.96 1.90
CA LEU A 115 5.46 -16.00 0.48
C LEU A 115 6.37 -16.92 -0.32
N GLN A 116 7.67 -16.92 -0.04
CA GLN A 116 8.65 -17.74 -0.73
C GLN A 116 8.44 -19.25 -0.52
N GLN A 117 7.75 -19.67 0.54
CA GLN A 117 7.35 -21.06 0.72
C GLN A 117 6.36 -21.52 -0.37
N HIS A 118 5.57 -20.59 -0.90
CA HIS A 118 4.60 -20.84 -1.95
C HIS A 118 5.18 -20.56 -3.35
N TRP A 119 6.08 -19.57 -3.45
CA TRP A 119 6.75 -19.18 -4.69
C TRP A 119 8.28 -19.30 -4.56
N PRO A 120 8.83 -20.55 -4.47
CA PRO A 120 10.23 -20.77 -4.10
C PRO A 120 11.26 -20.27 -5.15
N LEU A 121 10.83 -19.96 -6.35
CA LEU A 121 11.70 -19.46 -7.43
C LEU A 121 11.75 -17.93 -7.51
N ILE A 122 11.08 -17.23 -6.60
CA ILE A 122 11.02 -15.77 -6.59
C ILE A 122 11.85 -15.23 -5.43
N ASP A 123 12.85 -14.41 -5.73
CA ASP A 123 13.70 -13.76 -4.73
C ASP A 123 13.18 -12.36 -4.38
N TYR A 124 13.44 -11.93 -3.15
CA TYR A 124 13.13 -10.58 -2.70
C TYR A 124 14.19 -9.59 -3.20
N HIS A 125 13.75 -8.59 -3.95
CA HIS A 125 14.60 -7.53 -4.47
C HIS A 125 14.30 -6.16 -3.86
N GLY A 126 13.30 -6.05 -2.99
CA GLY A 126 12.84 -4.82 -2.36
C GLY A 126 11.41 -4.47 -2.74
N ILE A 127 11.02 -3.26 -2.37
CA ILE A 127 9.76 -2.62 -2.76
C ILE A 127 10.08 -1.54 -3.79
N ASN A 128 9.51 -1.64 -4.99
CA ASN A 128 9.60 -0.60 -6.00
C ASN A 128 8.79 0.63 -5.59
N ASP A 129 7.56 0.41 -5.13
CA ASP A 129 6.68 1.46 -4.62
C ASP A 129 5.68 0.94 -3.60
N ALA A 130 5.24 1.83 -2.70
CA ALA A 130 4.16 1.61 -1.77
C ALA A 130 3.37 2.92 -1.63
N PHE A 131 2.08 2.88 -1.97
CA PHE A 131 1.24 4.07 -2.03
C PHE A 131 -0.19 3.80 -1.55
N ILE A 132 -0.78 4.83 -0.95
CA ILE A 132 -2.18 4.79 -0.50
C ILE A 132 -3.05 5.36 -1.62
N ILE A 133 -4.07 4.59 -2.03
CA ILE A 133 -5.11 5.05 -2.94
C ILE A 133 -6.35 5.41 -2.11
N ARG A 134 -6.93 6.57 -2.42
CA ARG A 134 -8.17 7.07 -1.83
C ARG A 134 -9.30 7.00 -2.84
N TYR A 135 -10.40 6.36 -2.46
CA TYR A 135 -11.63 6.29 -3.26
C TYR A 135 -12.74 7.05 -2.56
N GLU A 136 -13.42 7.90 -3.32
CA GLU A 136 -14.52 8.74 -2.83
C GLU A 136 -15.45 9.09 -3.98
N THR A 137 -16.77 9.16 -3.70
CA THR A 137 -17.78 9.58 -4.68
C THR A 137 -17.51 11.02 -5.16
N GLY A 138 -17.54 11.22 -6.46
CA GLY A 138 -17.25 12.52 -7.08
C GLY A 138 -15.76 12.81 -7.28
N ALA A 139 -14.87 11.86 -6.90
CA ALA A 139 -13.43 11.91 -7.13
C ALA A 139 -12.96 10.61 -7.81
N GLN A 140 -12.10 9.83 -7.17
CA GLN A 140 -11.74 8.48 -7.63
C GLN A 140 -12.81 7.50 -7.18
N GLU A 141 -13.72 7.11 -8.05
CA GLU A 141 -14.85 6.24 -7.67
C GLU A 141 -14.53 4.76 -7.80
N GLU A 142 -13.70 4.38 -8.76
CA GLU A 142 -13.33 3.00 -9.05
C GLU A 142 -11.92 2.91 -9.62
N LEU A 143 -11.41 1.71 -9.76
CA LEU A 143 -10.22 1.43 -10.57
C LEU A 143 -10.57 0.28 -11.52
N ARG A 144 -10.51 0.56 -12.84
CA ARG A 144 -10.87 -0.43 -13.86
C ARG A 144 -10.03 -1.70 -13.75
N ILE A 145 -10.49 -2.78 -14.38
CA ILE A 145 -9.73 -4.02 -14.43
C ILE A 145 -8.37 -3.81 -15.10
N HIS A 146 -7.32 -4.27 -14.43
CA HIS A 146 -5.92 -4.16 -14.85
C HIS A 146 -5.09 -5.28 -14.21
N HIS A 147 -3.82 -5.32 -14.53
CA HIS A 147 -2.78 -6.07 -13.83
C HIS A 147 -1.60 -5.14 -13.54
N ASP A 148 -0.88 -5.42 -12.47
CA ASP A 148 0.27 -4.62 -12.08
C ASP A 148 1.54 -5.02 -12.82
N VAL A 149 2.44 -4.06 -12.97
CA VAL A 149 3.79 -4.30 -13.51
C VAL A 149 4.77 -4.41 -12.35
N ALA A 150 4.68 -5.52 -11.62
CA ALA A 150 5.52 -5.86 -10.47
C ALA A 150 5.80 -7.37 -10.48
N GLN A 151 6.72 -7.84 -9.66
CA GLN A 151 6.95 -9.27 -9.48
C GLN A 151 5.77 -9.90 -8.70
N VAL A 152 5.49 -9.32 -7.56
CA VAL A 152 4.37 -9.62 -6.67
C VAL A 152 3.75 -8.30 -6.28
N SER A 153 2.44 -8.25 -6.17
CA SER A 153 1.72 -7.13 -5.57
C SER A 153 1.10 -7.54 -4.26
N ALA A 154 0.96 -6.58 -3.36
CA ALA A 154 0.16 -6.75 -2.16
C ALA A 154 -0.71 -5.52 -1.91
N SER A 155 -1.84 -5.72 -1.23
CA SER A 155 -2.71 -4.65 -0.78
C SER A 155 -3.07 -4.83 0.69
N VAL A 156 -3.03 -3.73 1.45
CA VAL A 156 -3.49 -3.71 2.85
C VAL A 156 -4.78 -2.91 2.94
N LYS A 157 -5.83 -3.52 3.51
CA LYS A 157 -7.11 -2.87 3.78
C LYS A 157 -6.96 -1.93 4.97
N LEU A 158 -7.05 -0.60 4.75
CA LEU A 158 -6.78 0.39 5.79
C LEU A 158 -8.01 0.80 6.60
N ASN A 159 -9.24 0.69 6.03
CA ASN A 159 -10.50 0.98 6.71
C ASN A 159 -11.64 0.10 6.22
N SER A 160 -12.82 0.24 6.83
CA SER A 160 -14.02 -0.53 6.46
C SER A 160 -15.32 0.29 6.54
N ASP A 161 -15.24 1.59 6.81
CA ASP A 161 -16.36 2.51 6.94
C ASP A 161 -16.82 3.08 5.59
N TYR A 162 -16.94 2.20 4.60
CA TYR A 162 -17.40 2.48 3.24
C TYR A 162 -18.25 1.33 2.70
N THR A 163 -18.96 1.59 1.60
CA THR A 163 -19.70 0.58 0.85
C THR A 163 -19.28 0.61 -0.63
N GLY A 164 -19.16 -0.54 -1.25
CA GLY A 164 -18.56 -0.69 -2.58
C GLY A 164 -17.03 -0.65 -2.50
N ALA A 165 -16.40 -0.36 -3.60
CA ALA A 165 -14.95 -0.22 -3.75
C ALA A 165 -14.11 -1.43 -3.30
N GLU A 166 -14.68 -2.64 -3.20
CA GLU A 166 -13.92 -3.84 -2.87
C GLU A 166 -12.85 -4.12 -3.93
N LEU A 167 -11.69 -4.56 -3.47
CA LEU A 167 -10.68 -5.15 -4.34
C LEU A 167 -11.18 -6.52 -4.80
N GLN A 168 -11.36 -6.70 -6.11
CA GLN A 168 -11.93 -7.89 -6.71
C GLN A 168 -10.99 -8.50 -7.73
N PHE A 169 -10.92 -9.84 -7.71
CA PHE A 169 -10.19 -10.67 -8.66
C PHE A 169 -11.18 -11.62 -9.36
N PRO A 170 -11.79 -11.17 -10.47
CA PRO A 170 -12.86 -11.95 -11.13
C PRO A 170 -12.41 -13.35 -11.57
N ARG A 171 -11.15 -13.50 -11.98
CA ARG A 171 -10.60 -14.79 -12.43
C ARG A 171 -10.41 -15.78 -11.28
N GLN A 172 -10.11 -15.30 -10.08
CA GLN A 172 -9.93 -16.11 -8.88
C GLN A 172 -11.19 -16.19 -8.02
N GLU A 173 -12.29 -15.58 -8.45
CA GLU A 173 -13.55 -15.49 -7.71
C GLU A 173 -13.38 -14.95 -6.28
N PHE A 174 -12.43 -14.02 -6.11
CA PHE A 174 -12.06 -13.46 -4.80
C PHE A 174 -12.42 -11.99 -4.66
N SER A 175 -12.81 -11.60 -3.44
CA SER A 175 -12.98 -10.22 -3.01
C SER A 175 -12.47 -10.03 -1.59
N ASN A 176 -11.86 -8.87 -1.31
CA ASN A 176 -11.40 -8.51 0.03
C ASN A 176 -12.49 -7.93 0.93
N ALA A 177 -13.76 -7.97 0.52
CA ALA A 177 -14.89 -7.40 1.25
C ALA A 177 -14.91 -7.83 2.72
N ASN A 178 -14.77 -9.14 2.96
CA ASN A 178 -14.88 -9.75 4.29
C ASN A 178 -13.57 -9.78 5.09
N LEU A 179 -12.47 -9.30 4.54
CA LEU A 179 -11.21 -9.25 5.29
C LEU A 179 -11.25 -8.12 6.32
N PRO A 180 -10.72 -8.36 7.54
CA PRO A 180 -10.57 -7.34 8.56
C PRO A 180 -9.67 -6.17 8.11
N VAL A 181 -9.83 -5.02 8.77
CA VAL A 181 -8.87 -3.90 8.64
C VAL A 181 -7.49 -4.36 9.09
N GLY A 182 -6.47 -3.96 8.36
CA GLY A 182 -5.09 -4.37 8.58
C GLY A 182 -4.69 -5.68 7.91
N SER A 183 -5.62 -6.37 7.22
CA SER A 183 -5.28 -7.53 6.43
C SER A 183 -4.49 -7.16 5.18
N LEU A 184 -3.39 -7.89 4.95
CA LEU A 184 -2.63 -7.88 3.71
C LEU A 184 -3.11 -9.05 2.85
N VAL A 185 -3.26 -8.80 1.55
CA VAL A 185 -3.41 -9.82 0.50
C VAL A 185 -2.27 -9.65 -0.48
N ALA A 186 -1.58 -10.74 -0.83
CA ALA A 186 -0.50 -10.76 -1.83
C ALA A 186 -0.87 -11.71 -2.98
N TRP A 187 -0.44 -11.36 -4.19
CA TRP A 187 -0.69 -12.14 -5.41
C TRP A 187 0.43 -11.96 -6.43
N PRO A 188 0.66 -12.95 -7.34
CA PRO A 188 1.53 -12.77 -8.49
C PRO A 188 0.97 -11.67 -9.37
N SER A 189 1.83 -10.74 -9.79
CA SER A 189 1.44 -9.63 -10.66
C SER A 189 1.37 -10.06 -12.13
N LEU A 190 1.34 -9.09 -13.04
CA LEU A 190 1.25 -9.29 -14.48
C LEU A 190 -0.06 -9.98 -14.88
N VAL A 191 -0.02 -10.84 -15.88
CA VAL A 191 -1.21 -11.35 -16.61
C VAL A 191 -2.07 -12.35 -15.84
N THR A 192 -1.60 -12.89 -14.71
CA THR A 192 -2.28 -14.01 -14.05
C THR A 192 -3.41 -13.58 -13.12
N HIS A 193 -3.29 -12.40 -12.51
CA HIS A 193 -4.22 -11.89 -11.50
C HIS A 193 -4.78 -10.51 -11.87
N PRO A 194 -5.57 -10.40 -12.96
CA PRO A 194 -6.25 -9.15 -13.27
C PRO A 194 -7.25 -8.83 -12.16
N HIS A 195 -7.24 -7.56 -11.71
CA HIS A 195 -8.05 -7.11 -10.61
C HIS A 195 -8.59 -5.70 -10.84
N LEU A 196 -9.54 -5.31 -10.01
CA LEU A 196 -10.21 -4.02 -10.05
C LEU A 196 -10.57 -3.55 -8.63
N SER A 197 -10.80 -2.26 -8.44
CA SER A 197 -11.61 -1.77 -7.32
C SER A 197 -13.00 -1.46 -7.84
N ALA A 198 -14.02 -2.10 -7.29
CA ALA A 198 -15.42 -1.86 -7.65
C ALA A 198 -15.81 -0.39 -7.40
N PRO A 199 -16.87 0.13 -8.02
CA PRO A 199 -17.34 1.49 -7.73
C PRO A 199 -17.68 1.68 -6.25
N ILE A 200 -17.24 2.82 -5.69
CA ILE A 200 -17.63 3.21 -4.34
C ILE A 200 -19.08 3.71 -4.34
N ILE A 201 -19.86 3.26 -3.36
CA ILE A 201 -21.26 3.65 -3.20
C ILE A 201 -21.40 4.73 -2.13
N SER A 202 -20.65 4.61 -1.03
CA SER A 202 -20.66 5.59 0.06
C SER A 202 -19.43 5.48 0.95
N GLY A 203 -19.12 6.55 1.67
CA GLY A 203 -17.95 6.64 2.54
C GLY A 203 -16.67 6.98 1.76
N VAL A 204 -15.52 6.76 2.38
CA VAL A 204 -14.20 6.93 1.77
C VAL A 204 -13.39 5.68 2.04
N LYS A 205 -12.90 5.02 1.00
CA LYS A 205 -11.99 3.87 1.14
C LYS A 205 -10.56 4.31 1.03
N TYR A 206 -9.71 3.74 1.88
CA TYR A 206 -8.26 3.79 1.78
C TYR A 206 -7.68 2.38 1.69
N SER A 207 -6.78 2.18 0.74
CA SER A 207 -5.99 0.94 0.63
C SER A 207 -4.54 1.28 0.35
N LEU A 208 -3.62 0.56 0.98
CA LEU A 208 -2.21 0.63 0.62
C LEU A 208 -1.94 -0.44 -0.43
N THR A 209 -1.31 -0.06 -1.53
CA THR A 209 -0.75 -0.97 -2.53
C THR A 209 0.76 -1.02 -2.35
N ILE A 210 1.35 -2.21 -2.48
CA ILE A 210 2.79 -2.46 -2.40
C ILE A 210 3.18 -3.22 -3.67
N TRP A 211 4.11 -2.67 -4.43
CA TRP A 211 4.72 -3.33 -5.58
C TRP A 211 6.12 -3.81 -5.25
N PHE A 212 6.31 -5.11 -5.29
CA PHE A 212 7.63 -5.71 -5.09
C PHE A 212 8.46 -5.60 -6.35
N GLU A 213 9.74 -5.31 -6.16
CA GLU A 213 10.66 -4.98 -7.24
C GLU A 213 10.91 -6.18 -8.16
N LEU A 214 10.95 -5.91 -9.46
CA LEU A 214 11.38 -6.89 -10.45
C LEU A 214 12.90 -7.11 -10.37
N PRO A 215 13.40 -8.34 -10.67
CA PRO A 215 14.83 -8.57 -10.79
C PRO A 215 15.48 -7.58 -11.77
N LEU A 216 16.66 -7.07 -11.44
CA LEU A 216 17.41 -6.11 -12.28
C LEU A 216 17.63 -6.61 -13.71
N SER A 217 17.64 -7.93 -13.92
CA SER A 217 17.76 -8.54 -15.26
C SER A 217 16.50 -8.43 -16.11
N LEU A 218 15.37 -7.96 -15.54
CA LEU A 218 14.09 -7.80 -16.21
C LEU A 218 13.62 -6.33 -16.26
N GLN A 219 14.43 -5.41 -15.74
CA GLN A 219 14.23 -3.96 -15.85
C GLN A 219 14.93 -3.41 -17.14
#